data_f5bb69f19fce1f8fc72b18529d8daac1
#
_entry.id   f5bb69f19fce1f8fc72b18529d8daac1
#
_cell.length_a   1.000
_cell.length_b   1.000
_cell.length_c   1.000
_cell.angle_alpha   90.00
_cell.angle_beta   90.00
_cell.angle_gamma   90.00
#
_symmetry.space_group_name_H-M   'P 1'
#
loop_
_entity.id
_entity.type
_entity.pdbx_description
1 polymer ?
#
loop_
_entity_poly.entity_id
_entity_poly.type
_entity_poly.pdbx_seq_one_letter_code
_entity_poly.pdbx_strand_id
1 'polypeptide(L)'
;VSLVITGFTTTTSEEVVIKKEKVLIAVPDTTETVKEEIKITKKEEKVTLYKKDVAATYYADKFNGRKTASGARFNNKNYTAAHMKLPFGTKVRVTNEKNGKFVDVIVNDRGPFSKKLEIDLTKQAFMEIAPNKGCGTFKVKMEVIE
;
A
#
# COMPACT_ATOMS: atom_id res chain seq x y z
N VAL A 1 -8.44 35.26 21.35
CA VAL A 1 -7.20 34.94 20.62
C VAL A 1 -7.55 34.00 19.50
N SER A 2 -7.55 34.50 18.28
CA SER A 2 -7.91 33.75 17.06
C SER A 2 -6.71 32.92 16.60
N LEU A 3 -6.85 31.60 16.64
CA LEU A 3 -5.85 30.70 16.07
C LEU A 3 -6.24 30.42 14.61
N VAL A 4 -5.50 31.00 13.69
CA VAL A 4 -5.64 30.70 12.26
C VAL A 4 -4.80 29.47 11.96
N ILE A 5 -5.47 28.35 11.68
CA ILE A 5 -4.83 27.15 11.16
C ILE A 5 -4.80 27.26 9.64
N THR A 6 -3.66 27.62 9.08
CA THR A 6 -3.41 27.50 7.66
C THR A 6 -3.14 26.04 7.33
N GLY A 7 -4.08 25.41 6.62
CA GLY A 7 -3.96 24.05 6.17
C GLY A 7 -2.87 23.90 5.10
N PHE A 8 -1.87 23.07 5.39
CA PHE A 8 -0.94 22.57 4.38
C PHE A 8 -1.51 21.29 3.78
N THR A 9 -1.86 21.31 2.51
CA THR A 9 -2.17 20.12 1.73
C THR A 9 -0.90 19.58 1.10
N THR A 10 -0.23 18.67 1.76
CA THR A 10 0.75 17.79 1.13
C THR A 10 0.14 16.39 1.10
N THR A 11 -0.20 15.95 -0.10
CA THR A 11 -0.72 14.62 -0.39
C THR A 11 0.43 13.62 -0.29
N THR A 12 0.70 13.14 0.89
CA THR A 12 1.42 11.88 1.11
C THR A 12 0.44 10.94 1.77
N SER A 13 0.24 9.78 1.15
CA SER A 13 -0.60 8.72 1.70
C SER A 13 0.08 8.14 2.95
N GLU A 14 -0.22 8.75 4.08
CA GLU A 14 0.23 8.29 5.39
C GLU A 14 -0.97 7.63 6.08
N GLU A 15 -0.82 6.36 6.44
CA GLU A 15 -1.80 5.72 7.32
C GLU A 15 -1.77 6.40 8.68
N VAL A 16 -2.84 7.12 8.99
CA VAL A 16 -3.05 7.74 10.29
C VAL A 16 -3.76 6.73 11.19
N VAL A 17 -3.04 6.19 12.17
CA VAL A 17 -3.66 5.37 13.22
C VAL A 17 -4.18 6.31 14.30
N ILE A 18 -5.50 6.41 14.42
CA ILE A 18 -6.17 7.20 15.46
C ILE A 18 -6.38 6.32 16.68
N LYS A 19 -5.61 6.57 17.75
CA LYS A 19 -5.90 6.00 19.08
C LYS A 19 -6.76 6.99 19.86
N LYS A 20 -7.96 6.57 20.24
CA LYS A 20 -8.79 7.30 21.18
C LYS A 20 -8.43 6.91 22.60
N GLU A 21 -7.83 7.81 23.36
CA GLU A 21 -7.65 7.65 24.79
C GLU A 21 -8.67 8.53 25.53
N LYS A 22 -9.51 7.89 26.37
CA LYS A 22 -10.37 8.60 27.30
C LYS A 22 -9.57 9.00 28.54
N VAL A 23 -9.34 10.27 28.72
CA VAL A 23 -8.79 10.79 29.97
C VAL A 23 -9.95 11.31 30.83
N LEU A 24 -10.22 10.62 31.94
CA LEU A 24 -11.13 11.10 32.98
C LEU A 24 -10.40 12.11 33.86
N ILE A 25 -10.76 13.40 33.73
CA ILE A 25 -10.32 14.43 34.66
C ILE A 25 -11.43 14.58 35.68
N ALA A 26 -11.21 14.09 36.90
CA ALA A 26 -12.08 14.36 38.02
C ALA A 26 -11.91 15.82 38.48
N VAL A 27 -12.91 16.66 38.21
CA VAL A 27 -13.02 17.99 38.78
C VAL A 27 -13.90 17.89 40.02
N PRO A 28 -13.53 18.49 41.20
CA PRO A 28 -14.24 18.29 42.45
C PRO A 28 -15.57 19.05 42.57
N ASP A 29 -16.28 19.28 41.50
CA ASP A 29 -17.67 19.78 41.52
C ASP A 29 -18.45 19.26 40.32
N THR A 30 -19.23 18.25 40.54
CA THR A 30 -20.50 17.79 39.93
C THR A 30 -20.74 17.96 38.43
N THR A 31 -19.77 18.27 37.61
CA THR A 31 -19.85 18.21 36.14
C THR A 31 -18.64 17.44 35.58
N GLU A 32 -18.85 16.18 35.25
CA GLU A 32 -17.88 15.38 34.52
C GLU A 32 -17.74 15.95 33.10
N THR A 33 -16.67 16.69 32.86
CA THR A 33 -16.27 17.09 31.52
C THR A 33 -15.31 16.03 30.98
N VAL A 34 -15.81 15.19 30.12
CA VAL A 34 -14.98 14.25 29.36
C VAL A 34 -14.28 15.05 28.25
N LYS A 35 -12.98 15.29 28.41
CA LYS A 35 -12.14 15.77 27.31
C LYS A 35 -11.58 14.57 26.58
N GLU A 36 -12.03 14.33 25.35
CA GLU A 36 -11.37 13.40 24.44
C GLU A 36 -10.15 14.09 23.83
N GLU A 37 -8.95 13.69 24.24
CA GLU A 37 -7.74 14.03 23.51
C GLU A 37 -7.49 12.98 22.42
N ILE A 38 -7.57 13.40 21.16
CA ILE A 38 -7.22 12.58 20.03
C ILE A 38 -5.71 12.67 19.83
N LYS A 39 -4.98 11.62 20.23
CA LYS A 39 -3.56 11.51 19.96
C LYS A 39 -3.38 10.83 18.59
N ILE A 40 -3.00 11.63 17.61
CA ILE A 40 -2.67 11.14 16.27
C ILE A 40 -1.21 10.69 16.30
N THR A 41 -0.98 9.38 16.38
CA THR A 41 0.36 8.83 16.19
C THR A 41 0.56 8.49 14.73
N LYS A 42 1.37 9.29 14.05
CA LYS A 42 1.83 9.04 12.70
C LYS A 42 2.86 7.90 12.75
N LYS A 43 2.50 6.74 12.24
CA LYS A 43 3.46 5.68 12.01
C LYS A 43 4.24 6.07 10.75
N GLU A 44 5.50 6.48 10.92
CA GLU A 44 6.39 6.69 9.79
C GLU A 44 6.71 5.33 9.16
N GLU A 45 6.15 5.07 7.99
CA GLU A 45 6.52 3.91 7.18
C GLU A 45 7.89 4.17 6.56
N LYS A 46 8.84 3.32 6.88
CA LYS A 46 10.16 3.37 6.26
C LYS A 46 10.07 2.77 4.87
N VAL A 47 10.28 3.59 3.86
CA VAL A 47 10.26 3.21 2.46
C VAL A 47 11.67 3.08 1.93
N THR A 48 12.05 1.90 1.46
CA THR A 48 13.38 1.62 0.93
C THR A 48 13.29 1.23 -0.55
N LEU A 49 14.04 1.93 -1.40
CA LEU A 49 14.12 1.59 -2.82
C LEU A 49 14.67 0.16 -3.00
N TYR A 50 13.92 -0.67 -3.70
CA TYR A 50 14.33 -2.04 -4.07
C TYR A 50 14.90 -2.10 -5.48
N LYS A 51 14.13 -1.70 -6.49
CA LYS A 51 14.56 -1.67 -7.90
C LYS A 51 13.84 -0.56 -8.68
N LYS A 52 14.50 -0.05 -9.69
CA LYS A 52 13.94 0.88 -10.69
C LYS A 52 13.96 0.29 -12.08
N ASP A 53 13.13 0.84 -12.95
CA ASP A 53 13.09 0.55 -14.39
C ASP A 53 12.92 -0.95 -14.71
N VAL A 54 12.13 -1.62 -13.90
CA VAL A 54 11.80 -3.05 -14.05
C VAL A 54 10.39 -3.23 -14.58
N ALA A 55 10.17 -4.31 -15.33
CA ALA A 55 8.88 -4.56 -15.95
C ALA A 55 7.90 -5.25 -15.01
N ALA A 56 6.70 -4.70 -14.93
CA ALA A 56 5.54 -5.30 -14.25
C ALA A 56 4.55 -5.84 -15.29
N THR A 57 3.86 -6.90 -14.92
CA THR A 57 2.72 -7.47 -15.64
C THR A 57 1.62 -7.85 -14.65
N TYR A 58 0.58 -8.54 -15.10
CA TYR A 58 -0.51 -8.97 -14.25
C TYR A 58 -1.01 -10.37 -14.59
N TYR A 59 -1.64 -11.00 -13.59
CA TYR A 59 -2.22 -12.33 -13.73
C TYR A 59 -3.47 -12.33 -14.59
N ALA A 60 -3.60 -13.39 -15.43
CA ALA A 60 -4.84 -13.67 -16.12
C ALA A 60 -5.97 -14.10 -15.14
N ASP A 61 -7.21 -13.78 -15.48
CA ASP A 61 -8.38 -14.09 -14.65
C ASP A 61 -8.59 -15.60 -14.40
N LYS A 62 -8.06 -16.46 -15.27
CA LYS A 62 -8.10 -17.93 -15.10
C LYS A 62 -7.40 -18.44 -13.83
N PHE A 63 -6.58 -17.61 -13.18
CA PHE A 63 -5.87 -17.99 -11.95
C PHE A 63 -6.70 -17.72 -10.70
N ASN A 64 -7.84 -17.02 -10.79
CA ASN A 64 -8.72 -16.78 -9.65
C ASN A 64 -9.09 -18.08 -8.94
N GLY A 65 -9.01 -18.11 -7.61
CA GLY A 65 -9.32 -19.24 -6.76
C GLY A 65 -8.20 -20.27 -6.62
N ARG A 66 -7.12 -20.20 -7.39
CA ARG A 66 -5.95 -21.10 -7.25
C ARG A 66 -5.15 -20.73 -5.99
N LYS A 67 -4.49 -21.73 -5.40
CA LYS A 67 -3.53 -21.50 -4.32
C LYS A 67 -2.27 -20.84 -4.88
N THR A 68 -1.81 -19.80 -4.19
CA THR A 68 -0.50 -19.18 -4.41
C THR A 68 0.61 -19.98 -3.73
N ALA A 69 1.87 -19.64 -3.97
CA ALA A 69 3.00 -20.29 -3.32
C ALA A 69 3.00 -20.12 -1.78
N SER A 70 2.39 -19.06 -1.26
CA SER A 70 2.20 -18.86 0.17
C SER A 70 1.05 -19.70 0.78
N GLY A 71 0.24 -20.37 -0.05
CA GLY A 71 -0.96 -21.09 0.35
C GLY A 71 -2.24 -20.26 0.34
N ALA A 72 -2.15 -18.96 0.14
CA ALA A 72 -3.32 -18.09 0.02
C ALA A 72 -4.09 -18.36 -1.29
N ARG A 73 -5.37 -18.06 -1.29
CA ARG A 73 -6.19 -18.11 -2.50
C ARG A 73 -5.99 -16.85 -3.33
N PHE A 74 -5.64 -17.02 -4.60
CA PHE A 74 -5.49 -15.91 -5.53
C PHE A 74 -6.82 -15.27 -5.88
N ASN A 75 -6.86 -13.93 -5.86
CA ASN A 75 -7.99 -13.15 -6.29
C ASN A 75 -7.50 -11.87 -6.98
N ASN A 76 -7.86 -11.71 -8.25
CA ASN A 76 -7.47 -10.57 -9.08
C ASN A 76 -8.07 -9.21 -8.62
N LYS A 77 -9.01 -9.22 -7.68
CA LYS A 77 -9.57 -8.01 -7.05
C LYS A 77 -8.80 -7.55 -5.81
N ASN A 78 -7.85 -8.35 -5.33
CA ASN A 78 -7.01 -8.00 -4.18
C ASN A 78 -5.77 -7.21 -4.62
N TYR A 79 -5.04 -6.68 -3.63
CA TYR A 79 -3.78 -5.97 -3.83
C TYR A 79 -2.61 -6.87 -3.42
N THR A 80 -2.30 -7.85 -4.24
CA THR A 80 -1.21 -8.81 -4.03
C THR A 80 -0.33 -8.93 -5.26
N ALA A 81 0.84 -9.52 -5.08
CA ALA A 81 1.81 -9.69 -6.14
C ALA A 81 2.60 -10.99 -6.01
N ALA A 82 3.17 -11.44 -7.12
CA ALA A 82 4.22 -12.44 -7.14
C ALA A 82 5.58 -11.80 -7.36
N HIS A 83 6.56 -12.24 -6.62
CA HIS A 83 7.95 -11.86 -6.77
C HIS A 83 8.88 -13.03 -6.44
N MET A 84 9.98 -13.18 -7.19
CA MET A 84 10.86 -14.35 -7.07
C MET A 84 11.65 -14.38 -5.76
N LYS A 85 12.04 -13.22 -5.23
CA LYS A 85 13.03 -13.12 -4.14
C LYS A 85 12.47 -12.55 -2.84
N LEU A 86 11.52 -11.62 -2.89
CA LEU A 86 10.99 -10.98 -1.70
C LEU A 86 10.22 -11.97 -0.83
N PRO A 87 10.39 -11.94 0.50
CA PRO A 87 9.64 -12.79 1.42
C PRO A 87 8.13 -12.59 1.30
N PHE A 88 7.36 -13.66 1.56
CA PHE A 88 5.90 -13.54 1.68
C PHE A 88 5.52 -12.59 2.81
N GLY A 89 4.51 -11.77 2.57
CA GLY A 89 4.08 -10.73 3.49
C GLY A 89 4.81 -9.40 3.35
N THR A 90 5.82 -9.31 2.48
CA THR A 90 6.49 -8.04 2.18
C THR A 90 5.53 -7.08 1.50
N LYS A 91 5.38 -5.88 2.05
CA LYS A 91 4.62 -4.78 1.46
C LYS A 91 5.51 -4.03 0.48
N VAL A 92 5.08 -3.94 -0.76
CA VAL A 92 5.83 -3.31 -1.84
C VAL A 92 5.01 -2.19 -2.46
N ARG A 93 5.58 -1.01 -2.55
CA ARG A 93 5.04 0.09 -3.34
C ARG A 93 5.55 -0.01 -4.77
N VAL A 94 4.63 -0.13 -5.69
CA VAL A 94 4.90 -0.20 -7.12
C VAL A 94 4.44 1.09 -7.77
N THR A 95 5.37 1.84 -8.32
CA THR A 95 5.12 3.16 -8.91
C THR A 95 5.36 3.12 -10.42
N ASN A 96 4.39 3.57 -11.19
CA ASN A 96 4.58 3.87 -12.59
C ASN A 96 5.18 5.27 -12.72
N GLU A 97 6.46 5.35 -12.99
CA GLU A 97 7.18 6.64 -13.02
C GLU A 97 6.71 7.58 -14.16
N LYS A 98 6.06 7.04 -15.20
CA LYS A 98 5.56 7.86 -16.33
C LYS A 98 4.34 8.70 -15.96
N ASN A 99 3.46 8.20 -15.09
CA ASN A 99 2.25 8.90 -14.68
C ASN A 99 2.22 9.26 -13.18
N GLY A 100 3.22 8.85 -12.41
CA GLY A 100 3.34 9.09 -10.98
C GLY A 100 2.37 8.29 -10.11
N LYS A 101 1.54 7.41 -10.68
CA LYS A 101 0.60 6.58 -9.93
C LYS A 101 1.33 5.43 -9.26
N PHE A 102 0.93 5.10 -8.04
CA PHE A 102 1.47 3.98 -7.28
C PHE A 102 0.36 3.13 -6.66
N VAL A 103 0.71 1.91 -6.31
CA VAL A 103 -0.13 0.98 -5.57
C VAL A 103 0.73 0.18 -4.60
N ASP A 104 0.20 -0.07 -3.41
CA ASP A 104 0.84 -0.90 -2.41
C ASP A 104 0.26 -2.31 -2.47
N VAL A 105 1.14 -3.31 -2.58
CA VAL A 105 0.77 -4.72 -2.72
C VAL A 105 1.53 -5.58 -1.72
N ILE A 106 0.96 -6.73 -1.38
CA ILE A 106 1.60 -7.73 -0.53
C ILE A 106 2.10 -8.89 -1.38
N VAL A 107 3.36 -9.24 -1.23
CA VAL A 107 3.94 -10.42 -1.90
C VAL A 107 3.40 -11.69 -1.24
N ASN A 108 2.69 -12.52 -2.00
CA ASN A 108 2.13 -13.78 -1.51
C ASN A 108 2.32 -14.95 -2.49
N ASP A 109 3.04 -14.74 -3.58
CA ASP A 109 3.27 -15.76 -4.59
C ASP A 109 4.70 -15.67 -5.16
N ARG A 110 5.10 -16.68 -5.94
CA ARG A 110 6.36 -16.74 -6.68
C ARG A 110 6.10 -16.59 -8.18
N GLY A 111 6.91 -15.76 -8.80
CA GLY A 111 6.86 -15.38 -10.21
C GLY A 111 7.30 -13.92 -10.36
N PRO A 112 7.33 -13.40 -11.58
CA PRO A 112 7.22 -14.10 -12.84
C PRO A 112 8.45 -14.98 -13.12
N PHE A 113 8.27 -16.05 -13.88
CA PHE A 113 9.36 -16.96 -14.25
C PHE A 113 10.11 -16.51 -15.51
N SER A 114 9.70 -15.38 -16.08
CA SER A 114 10.39 -14.74 -17.20
C SER A 114 11.49 -13.79 -16.69
N LYS A 115 12.69 -13.92 -17.24
CA LYS A 115 13.82 -13.02 -16.92
C LYS A 115 13.59 -11.56 -17.32
N LYS A 116 12.60 -11.28 -18.15
CA LYS A 116 12.25 -9.91 -18.59
C LYS A 116 11.28 -9.20 -17.68
N LEU A 117 10.63 -9.93 -16.77
CA LEU A 117 9.62 -9.43 -15.86
C LEU A 117 10.13 -9.53 -14.42
N GLU A 118 9.82 -8.57 -13.58
CA GLU A 118 10.25 -8.56 -12.18
C GLU A 118 9.10 -8.85 -11.21
N ILE A 119 7.90 -8.36 -11.51
CA ILE A 119 6.74 -8.50 -10.63
C ILE A 119 5.46 -8.77 -11.42
N ASP A 120 4.65 -9.71 -10.93
CA ASP A 120 3.28 -9.95 -11.39
C ASP A 120 2.30 -9.39 -10.38
N LEU A 121 1.52 -8.41 -10.80
CA LEU A 121 0.48 -7.79 -9.98
C LEU A 121 -0.86 -8.48 -10.19
N THR A 122 -1.76 -8.38 -9.22
CA THR A 122 -3.18 -8.61 -9.49
C THR A 122 -3.68 -7.61 -10.52
N LYS A 123 -4.69 -8.00 -11.28
CA LYS A 123 -5.27 -7.13 -12.32
C LYS A 123 -5.77 -5.80 -11.75
N GLN A 124 -6.39 -5.83 -10.55
CA GLN A 124 -6.84 -4.63 -9.85
C GLN A 124 -5.69 -3.66 -9.60
N ALA A 125 -4.61 -4.14 -8.97
CA ALA A 125 -3.43 -3.32 -8.68
C ALA A 125 -2.76 -2.78 -9.94
N PHE A 126 -2.61 -3.62 -10.97
CA PHE A 126 -2.00 -3.23 -12.23
C PHE A 126 -2.79 -2.13 -12.95
N MET A 127 -4.12 -2.27 -13.03
CA MET A 127 -4.98 -1.32 -13.74
C MET A 127 -5.05 0.06 -13.07
N GLU A 128 -4.81 0.14 -11.77
CA GLU A 128 -4.77 1.43 -11.06
C GLU A 128 -3.58 2.29 -11.47
N ILE A 129 -2.46 1.67 -11.82
CA ILE A 129 -1.23 2.40 -12.19
C ILE A 129 -0.88 2.29 -13.68
N ALA A 130 -1.64 1.51 -14.45
CA ALA A 130 -1.43 1.36 -15.87
C ALA A 130 -1.63 2.69 -16.62
N PRO A 131 -0.80 2.96 -17.65
CA PRO A 131 -0.95 4.18 -18.45
C PRO A 131 -2.23 4.17 -19.29
N ASN A 132 -2.72 2.98 -19.64
CA ASN A 132 -3.99 2.75 -20.32
C ASN A 132 -4.47 1.31 -20.08
N LYS A 133 -5.75 1.05 -20.33
CA LYS A 133 -6.40 -0.25 -20.08
C LYS A 133 -5.94 -1.39 -21.01
N GLY A 134 -5.33 -1.06 -22.12
CA GLY A 134 -4.81 -2.05 -23.10
C GLY A 134 -3.35 -2.44 -22.89
N CYS A 135 -2.70 -1.85 -21.87
CA CYS A 135 -1.30 -2.12 -21.60
C CYS A 135 -1.15 -3.47 -20.88
N GLY A 136 -0.31 -4.35 -21.39
CA GLY A 136 0.00 -5.65 -20.78
C GLY A 136 1.24 -5.66 -19.91
N THR A 137 2.11 -4.67 -20.08
CA THR A 137 3.36 -4.52 -19.31
C THR A 137 3.87 -3.09 -19.40
N PHE A 138 4.49 -2.61 -18.34
CA PHE A 138 5.17 -1.31 -18.33
C PHE A 138 6.27 -1.29 -17.25
N LYS A 139 7.11 -0.27 -17.32
CA LYS A 139 8.21 -0.09 -16.38
C LYS A 139 7.73 0.57 -15.09
N VAL A 140 8.22 0.05 -13.98
CA VAL A 140 7.89 0.52 -12.63
C VAL A 140 9.12 0.67 -11.76
N LYS A 141 8.97 1.48 -10.72
CA LYS A 141 9.85 1.53 -9.55
C LYS A 141 9.23 0.69 -8.44
N MET A 142 10.03 -0.08 -7.74
CA MET A 142 9.64 -0.90 -6.60
C MET A 142 10.34 -0.43 -5.33
N GLU A 143 9.56 -0.21 -4.29
CA GLU A 143 10.03 0.19 -2.96
C GLU A 143 9.42 -0.76 -1.90
N VAL A 144 10.24 -1.20 -0.95
CA VAL A 144 9.78 -2.01 0.19
C VAL A 144 9.35 -1.07 1.31
N ILE A 145 8.20 -1.35 1.90
CA ILE A 145 7.62 -0.59 3.02
C ILE A 145 7.74 -1.44 4.28
N GLU A 146 8.41 -0.90 5.31
CA GLU A 146 8.60 -1.49 6.64
C GLU A 146 7.81 -0.74 7.72
#